data_4950db068e6d0be69ae87221d0936406
#
_entry.id   4950db068e6d0be69ae87221d0936406
#
_cell.length_a   1.000
_cell.length_b   1.000
_cell.length_c   1.000
_cell.angle_alpha   90.00
_cell.angle_beta   90.00
_cell.angle_gamma   90.00
#
_symmetry.space_group_name_H-M   'P 1'
#
loop_
_entity.id
_entity.type
_entity.pdbx_description
1 polymer ?
#
loop_
_entity_poly.entity_id
_entity_poly.type
_entity_poly.pdbx_seq_one_letter_code
_entity_poly.pdbx_strand_id
1 'polypeptide(L)'
;WLKNNQEPPLDKIRFLYVGRMSPEKGIFDFIKMFNNLKLEAEFSIVGNSENQTVSNNKIKFLGYVADPQKLINIFDKHNITILPSYSEATPYVVDESLSRKRPVIIFEDINYIVRNKKGIFISKRDLNSLKETAEYIMKNYKEIQKKMEENSLPTKKSMIKQISDIINFKNHRL
;
A
#
# COMPACT_ATOMS: atom_id res chain seq x y z
N TRP A 1 11.32 8.70 3.91
CA TRP A 1 10.69 7.41 3.59
C TRP A 1 11.71 6.26 3.46
N LEU A 2 12.82 6.43 2.76
CA LEU A 2 13.78 5.37 2.45
C LEU A 2 14.81 5.06 3.56
N LYS A 3 14.84 5.86 4.63
CA LYS A 3 15.83 5.71 5.71
C LYS A 3 15.19 5.09 6.95
N ASN A 4 16.02 4.39 7.74
CA ASN A 4 15.63 3.83 9.04
C ASN A 4 14.37 2.95 8.99
N ASN A 5 14.31 2.03 8.01
CA ASN A 5 13.25 1.03 7.95
C ASN A 5 13.28 0.16 9.20
N GLN A 6 12.17 0.11 9.91
CA GLN A 6 11.97 -0.81 11.02
C GLN A 6 11.42 -2.14 10.51
N GLU A 7 11.85 -3.24 11.12
CA GLU A 7 11.23 -4.53 10.84
C GLU A 7 9.77 -4.51 11.33
N PRO A 8 8.83 -4.95 10.49
CA PRO A 8 7.44 -5.01 10.92
C PRO A 8 7.22 -6.16 11.89
N PRO A 9 6.24 -6.06 12.77
CA PRO A 9 5.82 -7.20 13.57
C PRO A 9 5.22 -8.29 12.66
N LEU A 10 5.70 -9.52 12.77
CA LEU A 10 5.29 -10.66 11.93
C LEU A 10 4.51 -11.75 12.71
N ASP A 11 4.07 -11.45 13.92
CA ASP A 11 3.27 -12.32 14.77
C ASP A 11 1.86 -12.59 14.23
N LYS A 12 1.30 -11.62 13.48
CA LYS A 12 0.00 -11.71 12.79
C LYS A 12 -0.05 -10.79 11.59
N ILE A 13 -1.05 -10.96 10.74
CA ILE A 13 -1.27 -10.09 9.59
C ILE A 13 -1.86 -8.76 10.06
N ARG A 14 -1.22 -7.65 9.65
CA ARG A 14 -1.68 -6.28 9.87
C ARG A 14 -1.81 -5.56 8.56
N PHE A 15 -3.03 -5.52 8.04
CA PHE A 15 -3.33 -4.76 6.84
C PHE A 15 -3.37 -3.27 7.13
N LEU A 16 -2.87 -2.47 6.19
CA LEU A 16 -2.97 -1.02 6.18
C LEU A 16 -3.61 -0.54 4.88
N TYR A 17 -4.61 0.30 4.99
CA TYR A 17 -5.12 1.11 3.90
C TYR A 17 -4.80 2.58 4.16
N VAL A 18 -4.30 3.28 3.15
CA VAL A 18 -4.08 4.74 3.19
C VAL A 18 -4.68 5.36 1.94
N GLY A 19 -5.70 6.18 2.12
CA GLY A 19 -6.38 6.83 0.99
C GLY A 19 -7.73 7.42 1.34
N ARG A 20 -8.37 8.03 0.33
CA ARG A 20 -9.74 8.51 0.46
C ARG A 20 -10.70 7.33 0.60
N MET A 21 -11.69 7.49 1.46
CA MET A 21 -12.77 6.51 1.60
C MET A 21 -13.88 6.82 0.61
N SER A 22 -13.74 6.30 -0.61
CA SER A 22 -14.72 6.51 -1.68
C SER A 22 -14.96 5.20 -2.46
N PRO A 23 -16.11 5.06 -3.13
CA PRO A 23 -16.48 3.80 -3.81
C PRO A 23 -15.44 3.33 -4.83
N GLU A 24 -14.87 4.23 -5.63
CA GLU A 24 -13.85 3.91 -6.64
C GLU A 24 -12.55 3.38 -6.03
N LYS A 25 -12.29 3.68 -4.74
CA LYS A 25 -11.16 3.12 -3.98
C LYS A 25 -11.44 1.72 -3.43
N GLY A 26 -12.64 1.19 -3.62
CA GLY A 26 -13.01 -0.18 -3.26
C GLY A 26 -12.92 -0.50 -1.77
N ILE A 27 -12.70 0.50 -0.92
CA ILE A 27 -12.45 0.31 0.52
C ILE A 27 -13.66 -0.30 1.23
N PHE A 28 -14.87 0.10 0.84
CA PHE A 28 -16.10 -0.40 1.47
C PHE A 28 -16.33 -1.89 1.17
N ASP A 29 -16.01 -2.32 -0.04
CA ASP A 29 -16.12 -3.73 -0.41
C ASP A 29 -15.00 -4.55 0.23
N PHE A 30 -13.80 -3.98 0.37
CA PHE A 30 -12.74 -4.61 1.13
C PHE A 30 -13.11 -4.78 2.62
N ILE A 31 -13.73 -3.80 3.25
CA ILE A 31 -14.24 -3.92 4.64
C ILE A 31 -15.21 -5.09 4.74
N LYS A 32 -16.16 -5.22 3.80
CA LYS A 32 -17.09 -6.37 3.77
C LYS A 32 -16.35 -7.70 3.61
N MET A 33 -15.37 -7.76 2.70
CA MET A 33 -14.52 -8.94 2.51
C MET A 33 -13.74 -9.28 3.79
N PHE A 34 -13.09 -8.29 4.40
CA PHE A 34 -12.29 -8.47 5.61
C PHE A 34 -13.12 -9.01 6.78
N ASN A 35 -14.36 -8.55 6.95
CA ASN A 35 -15.26 -9.05 7.98
C ASN A 35 -15.60 -10.54 7.82
N ASN A 36 -15.56 -11.06 6.61
CA ASN A 36 -15.82 -12.45 6.29
C ASN A 36 -14.52 -13.29 6.14
N LEU A 37 -13.37 -12.66 6.24
CA LEU A 37 -12.07 -13.30 6.07
C LEU A 37 -11.76 -14.17 7.29
N LYS A 38 -11.65 -15.49 7.07
CA LYS A 38 -11.22 -16.45 8.11
C LYS A 38 -9.71 -16.44 8.25
N LEU A 39 -9.18 -15.36 8.81
CA LEU A 39 -7.76 -15.12 8.98
C LEU A 39 -7.53 -14.35 10.30
N GLU A 40 -6.47 -14.68 11.01
CA GLU A 40 -6.05 -13.89 12.17
C GLU A 40 -5.33 -12.64 11.67
N ALA A 41 -6.08 -11.56 11.55
CA ALA A 41 -5.60 -10.31 11.00
C ALA A 41 -6.24 -9.10 11.67
N GLU A 42 -5.52 -7.98 11.66
CA GLU A 42 -6.01 -6.64 11.98
C GLU A 42 -6.02 -5.79 10.72
N PHE A 43 -6.88 -4.79 10.68
CA PHE A 43 -6.97 -3.86 9.56
C PHE A 43 -7.04 -2.43 10.07
N SER A 44 -6.10 -1.59 9.64
CA SER A 44 -6.08 -0.17 9.95
C SER A 44 -6.34 0.67 8.70
N ILE A 45 -7.16 1.71 8.88
CA ILE A 45 -7.59 2.60 7.81
C ILE A 45 -7.13 4.02 8.13
N VAL A 46 -6.30 4.60 7.26
CA VAL A 46 -5.91 6.00 7.28
C VAL A 46 -6.63 6.73 6.15
N GLY A 47 -7.44 7.70 6.51
CA GLY A 47 -8.23 8.51 5.57
C GLY A 47 -9.36 9.25 6.27
N ASN A 48 -9.99 10.15 5.54
CA ASN A 48 -11.18 10.82 6.05
C ASN A 48 -12.36 9.84 6.05
N SER A 49 -12.90 9.55 7.22
CA SER A 49 -14.18 8.84 7.37
C SER A 49 -15.19 9.81 7.97
N GLU A 50 -16.09 10.31 7.17
CA GLU A 50 -17.28 10.93 7.70
C GLU A 50 -18.21 9.80 8.19
N ASN A 51 -18.38 9.68 9.52
CA ASN A 51 -19.41 8.89 10.21
C ASN A 51 -19.43 7.36 9.99
N GLN A 52 -18.28 6.66 9.93
CA GLN A 52 -18.32 5.21 9.93
C GLN A 52 -17.93 4.60 11.29
N THR A 53 -18.91 4.17 12.03
CA THR A 53 -18.74 3.22 13.13
C THR A 53 -18.68 1.80 12.54
N VAL A 54 -17.51 1.21 12.50
CA VAL A 54 -17.37 -0.22 12.18
C VAL A 54 -17.45 -1.00 13.49
N SER A 55 -18.42 -1.87 13.60
CA SER A 55 -18.69 -2.69 14.78
C SER A 55 -17.75 -3.91 14.92
N ASN A 56 -16.51 -3.81 14.41
CA ASN A 56 -15.57 -4.94 14.45
C ASN A 56 -14.28 -4.53 15.14
N ASN A 57 -13.94 -5.21 16.24
CA ASN A 57 -12.72 -4.98 17.03
C ASN A 57 -11.42 -5.19 16.22
N LYS A 58 -11.49 -5.82 15.05
CA LYS A 58 -10.34 -6.06 14.16
C LYS A 58 -10.05 -4.91 13.19
N ILE A 59 -10.95 -3.92 13.06
CA ILE A 59 -10.82 -2.77 12.15
C ILE A 59 -10.64 -1.50 12.96
N LYS A 60 -9.56 -0.75 12.67
CA LYS A 60 -9.22 0.51 13.34
C LYS A 60 -9.22 1.65 12.35
N PHE A 61 -10.02 2.69 12.60
CA PHE A 61 -9.95 3.95 11.87
C PHE A 61 -8.95 4.87 12.58
N LEU A 62 -7.93 5.29 11.85
CA LEU A 62 -6.87 6.17 12.37
C LEU A 62 -7.08 7.64 11.99
N GLY A 63 -8.14 7.92 11.20
CA GLY A 63 -8.40 9.26 10.70
C GLY A 63 -7.42 9.72 9.63
N TYR A 64 -7.50 11.00 9.26
CA TYR A 64 -6.56 11.62 8.34
C TYR A 64 -5.23 11.94 9.05
N VAL A 65 -4.13 11.57 8.45
CA VAL A 65 -2.77 11.79 8.97
C VAL A 65 -1.99 12.66 7.99
N ALA A 66 -1.84 13.95 8.32
CA ALA A 66 -1.07 14.91 7.50
C ALA A 66 0.44 14.85 7.77
N ASP A 67 0.85 14.47 8.98
CA ASP A 67 2.25 14.41 9.38
C ASP A 67 2.96 13.21 8.73
N PRO A 68 3.98 13.45 7.87
CA PRO A 68 4.70 12.37 7.21
C PRO A 68 5.41 11.41 8.17
N GLN A 69 5.91 11.90 9.31
CA GLN A 69 6.59 11.02 10.28
C GLN A 69 5.60 10.11 10.99
N LYS A 70 4.41 10.62 11.33
CA LYS A 70 3.33 9.80 11.89
C LYS A 70 2.88 8.74 10.89
N LEU A 71 2.78 9.10 9.60
CA LEU A 71 2.40 8.16 8.55
C LEU A 71 3.46 7.06 8.37
N ILE A 72 4.76 7.42 8.36
CA ILE A 72 5.87 6.46 8.35
C ILE A 72 5.75 5.48 9.52
N ASN A 73 5.52 5.97 10.73
CA ASN A 73 5.38 5.14 11.92
C ASN A 73 4.16 4.18 11.83
N ILE A 74 3.10 4.61 11.13
CA ILE A 74 1.95 3.75 10.86
C ILE A 74 2.34 2.63 9.89
N PHE A 75 3.00 2.94 8.76
CA PHE A 75 3.50 1.90 7.85
C PHE A 75 4.41 0.91 8.57
N ASP A 76 5.30 1.39 9.46
CA ASP A 76 6.25 0.54 10.17
C ASP A 76 5.59 -0.46 11.15
N LYS A 77 4.41 -0.13 11.64
CA LYS A 77 3.60 -1.01 12.52
C LYS A 77 2.75 -2.04 11.77
N HIS A 78 2.69 -1.95 10.45
CA HIS A 78 1.91 -2.84 9.60
C HIS A 78 2.84 -3.65 8.69
N ASN A 79 2.36 -4.80 8.22
CA ASN A 79 3.18 -5.68 7.38
C ASN A 79 2.66 -5.83 5.95
N ILE A 80 1.41 -5.52 5.66
CA ILE A 80 0.84 -5.58 4.31
C ILE A 80 0.00 -4.32 4.06
N THR A 81 0.28 -3.60 2.98
CA THR A 81 -0.61 -2.54 2.49
C THR A 81 -1.61 -3.13 1.52
N ILE A 82 -2.88 -2.76 1.65
CA ILE A 82 -3.94 -3.14 0.71
C ILE A 82 -4.38 -1.93 -0.11
N LEU A 83 -4.44 -2.09 -1.42
CA LEU A 83 -4.98 -1.09 -2.34
C LEU A 83 -6.14 -1.73 -3.12
N PRO A 84 -7.38 -1.65 -2.59
CA PRO A 84 -8.52 -2.37 -3.14
C PRO A 84 -9.23 -1.60 -4.27
N SER A 85 -8.60 -0.60 -4.86
CA SER A 85 -9.18 0.29 -5.87
C SER A 85 -9.67 -0.46 -7.10
N TYR A 86 -10.71 0.06 -7.73
CA TYR A 86 -11.19 -0.37 -9.04
C TYR A 86 -10.46 0.36 -10.19
N SER A 87 -9.90 1.54 -9.91
CA SER A 87 -9.15 2.33 -10.89
C SER A 87 -8.10 3.18 -10.18
N GLU A 88 -6.93 3.30 -10.78
CA GLU A 88 -5.83 4.14 -10.31
C GLU A 88 -5.06 4.74 -11.49
N ALA A 89 -4.61 5.98 -11.35
CA ALA A 89 -3.66 6.57 -12.29
C ALA A 89 -2.22 6.37 -11.81
N THR A 90 -1.89 6.96 -10.67
CA THR A 90 -0.56 6.86 -10.04
C THR A 90 -0.73 6.85 -8.52
N PRO A 91 -0.91 5.66 -7.92
CA PRO A 91 -1.14 5.55 -6.47
C PRO A 91 0.17 5.74 -5.69
N TYR A 92 0.40 6.93 -5.15
CA TYR A 92 1.60 7.24 -4.33
C TYR A 92 1.75 6.30 -3.13
N VAL A 93 0.64 5.85 -2.55
CA VAL A 93 0.64 4.90 -1.44
C VAL A 93 1.42 3.62 -1.73
N VAL A 94 1.48 3.19 -2.98
CA VAL A 94 2.30 2.05 -3.41
C VAL A 94 3.78 2.36 -3.21
N ASP A 95 4.26 3.50 -3.70
CA ASP A 95 5.67 3.89 -3.55
C ASP A 95 6.02 4.17 -2.08
N GLU A 96 5.11 4.76 -1.33
CA GLU A 96 5.24 4.94 0.12
C GLU A 96 5.40 3.60 0.84
N SER A 97 4.53 2.63 0.56
CA SER A 97 4.59 1.29 1.14
C SER A 97 5.90 0.57 0.79
N LEU A 98 6.24 0.54 -0.50
CA LEU A 98 7.48 -0.10 -0.98
C LEU A 98 8.73 0.55 -0.40
N SER A 99 8.71 1.89 -0.18
CA SER A 99 9.83 2.61 0.45
C SER A 99 10.03 2.22 1.91
N ARG A 100 8.98 1.74 2.58
CA ARG A 100 9.03 1.16 3.93
C ARG A 100 9.20 -0.36 3.91
N LYS A 101 9.49 -0.96 2.74
CA LYS A 101 9.60 -2.41 2.55
C LYS A 101 8.35 -3.17 3.05
N ARG A 102 7.19 -2.58 2.82
CA ARG A 102 5.89 -3.21 3.10
C ARG A 102 5.29 -3.68 1.79
N PRO A 103 5.11 -5.00 1.60
CA PRO A 103 4.42 -5.55 0.45
C PRO A 103 3.03 -4.96 0.27
N VAL A 104 2.61 -4.83 -0.98
CA VAL A 104 1.29 -4.30 -1.35
C VAL A 104 0.48 -5.39 -2.01
N ILE A 105 -0.76 -5.61 -1.55
CA ILE A 105 -1.75 -6.40 -2.27
C ILE A 105 -2.65 -5.45 -3.05
N ILE A 106 -2.82 -5.73 -4.33
CA ILE A 106 -3.78 -5.08 -5.22
C ILE A 106 -4.72 -6.14 -5.79
N PHE A 107 -5.84 -5.72 -6.34
CA PHE A 107 -6.72 -6.61 -7.10
C PHE A 107 -6.45 -6.53 -8.60
N GLU A 108 -6.94 -7.52 -9.35
CA GLU A 108 -6.73 -7.66 -10.81
C GLU A 108 -7.19 -6.41 -11.58
N ASP A 109 -8.18 -5.66 -11.06
CA ASP A 109 -8.72 -4.43 -11.65
C ASP A 109 -7.64 -3.39 -11.99
N ILE A 110 -6.58 -3.33 -11.18
CA ILE A 110 -5.50 -2.35 -11.31
C ILE A 110 -4.12 -3.00 -11.52
N ASN A 111 -4.06 -4.19 -12.09
CA ASN A 111 -2.81 -4.95 -12.31
C ASN A 111 -1.77 -4.16 -13.14
N TYR A 112 -2.21 -3.24 -13.99
CA TYR A 112 -1.36 -2.39 -14.83
C TYR A 112 -0.43 -1.45 -14.03
N ILE A 113 -0.70 -1.22 -12.74
CA ILE A 113 0.18 -0.37 -11.89
C ILE A 113 1.44 -1.11 -11.42
N VAL A 114 1.50 -2.45 -11.53
CA VAL A 114 2.64 -3.25 -11.05
C VAL A 114 3.93 -2.83 -11.74
N ARG A 115 3.88 -2.65 -13.06
CA ARG A 115 5.06 -2.36 -13.89
C ARG A 115 6.20 -3.33 -13.53
N ASN A 116 7.41 -2.82 -13.25
CA ASN A 116 8.56 -3.64 -12.85
C ASN A 116 8.84 -3.62 -11.34
N LYS A 117 7.89 -3.17 -10.51
CA LYS A 117 8.10 -3.05 -9.06
C LYS A 117 7.98 -4.40 -8.37
N LYS A 118 8.95 -4.72 -7.51
CA LYS A 118 8.93 -5.88 -6.62
C LYS A 118 8.14 -5.56 -5.34
N GLY A 119 7.47 -6.57 -4.79
CA GLY A 119 6.69 -6.43 -3.56
C GLY A 119 5.23 -6.02 -3.80
N ILE A 120 4.75 -6.02 -5.05
CA ILE A 120 3.33 -5.89 -5.38
C ILE A 120 2.79 -7.27 -5.74
N PHE A 121 1.69 -7.65 -5.11
CA PHE A 121 1.02 -8.94 -5.27
C PHE A 121 -0.39 -8.72 -5.78
N ILE A 122 -0.79 -9.49 -6.78
CA ILE A 122 -2.12 -9.42 -7.36
C ILE A 122 -2.96 -10.52 -6.73
N SER A 123 -4.13 -10.17 -6.22
CA SER A 123 -5.14 -11.10 -5.73
C SER A 123 -6.41 -10.97 -6.58
N LYS A 124 -7.14 -12.05 -6.73
CA LYS A 124 -8.53 -11.96 -7.15
C LYS A 124 -9.35 -11.30 -6.04
N ARG A 125 -10.48 -10.70 -6.43
CA ARG A 125 -11.41 -10.06 -5.48
C ARG A 125 -12.32 -11.10 -4.82
N ASP A 126 -11.70 -12.13 -4.22
CA ASP A 126 -12.36 -13.16 -3.44
C ASP A 126 -11.58 -13.50 -2.16
N LEU A 127 -12.25 -14.13 -1.20
CA LEU A 127 -11.73 -14.40 0.12
C LEU A 127 -10.55 -15.40 0.11
N ASN A 128 -10.61 -16.40 -0.75
CA ASN A 128 -9.60 -17.46 -0.80
C ASN A 128 -8.31 -16.92 -1.40
N SER A 129 -8.38 -16.25 -2.54
CA SER A 129 -7.21 -15.64 -3.19
C SER A 129 -6.55 -14.59 -2.29
N LEU A 130 -7.34 -13.75 -1.61
CA LEU A 130 -6.81 -12.76 -0.66
C LEU A 130 -6.08 -13.44 0.50
N LYS A 131 -6.67 -14.49 1.09
CA LYS A 131 -6.08 -15.24 2.17
C LYS A 131 -4.75 -15.88 1.74
N GLU A 132 -4.76 -16.63 0.65
CA GLU A 132 -3.58 -17.31 0.11
C GLU A 132 -2.45 -16.32 -0.19
N THR A 133 -2.78 -15.17 -0.81
CA THR A 133 -1.80 -14.12 -1.11
C THR A 133 -1.19 -13.54 0.17
N ALA A 134 -2.01 -13.25 1.18
CA ALA A 134 -1.53 -12.69 2.44
C ALA A 134 -0.66 -13.71 3.21
N GLU A 135 -1.07 -14.97 3.29
CA GLU A 135 -0.31 -16.05 3.92
C GLU A 135 1.02 -16.30 3.19
N TYR A 136 1.03 -16.28 1.86
CA TYR A 136 2.25 -16.38 1.05
C TYR A 136 3.22 -15.23 1.39
N ILE A 137 2.73 -13.99 1.46
CA ILE A 137 3.55 -12.83 1.80
C ILE A 137 4.18 -13.02 3.18
N MET A 138 3.39 -13.38 4.18
CA MET A 138 3.88 -13.56 5.55
C MET A 138 4.94 -14.67 5.64
N LYS A 139 4.71 -15.79 4.97
CA LYS A 139 5.65 -16.92 4.94
C LYS A 139 7.00 -16.55 4.31
N ASN A 140 7.00 -15.68 3.28
CA ASN A 140 8.19 -15.34 2.50
C ASN A 140 8.67 -13.90 2.77
N TYR A 141 8.27 -13.28 3.86
CA TYR A 141 8.37 -11.85 4.09
C TYR A 141 9.78 -11.29 3.90
N LYS A 142 10.79 -11.90 4.51
CA LYS A 142 12.20 -11.45 4.42
C LYS A 142 12.76 -11.55 3.00
N GLU A 143 12.42 -12.61 2.27
CA GLU A 143 12.85 -12.77 0.88
C GLU A 143 12.20 -11.69 -0.02
N ILE A 144 10.91 -11.42 0.21
CA ILE A 144 10.18 -10.36 -0.48
C ILE A 144 10.83 -9.00 -0.20
N GLN A 145 11.14 -8.69 1.05
CA GLN A 145 11.81 -7.43 1.41
C GLN A 145 13.17 -7.29 0.73
N LYS A 146 13.95 -8.38 0.64
CA LYS A 146 15.22 -8.37 -0.07
C LYS A 146 15.04 -8.06 -1.56
N LYS A 147 14.06 -8.67 -2.22
CA LYS A 147 13.72 -8.36 -3.62
C LYS A 147 13.25 -6.92 -3.81
N MET A 148 12.57 -6.34 -2.83
CA MET A 148 12.11 -4.94 -2.89
C MET A 148 13.27 -3.93 -2.86
N GLU A 149 14.47 -4.31 -2.43
CA GLU A 149 15.68 -3.46 -2.49
C GLU A 149 16.10 -3.14 -3.93
N GLU A 150 15.68 -3.95 -4.89
CA GLU A 150 15.93 -3.74 -6.32
C GLU A 150 15.05 -2.62 -6.92
N ASN A 151 14.04 -2.15 -6.20
CA ASN A 151 13.14 -1.13 -6.69
C ASN A 151 13.82 0.23 -6.81
N SER A 152 13.75 0.84 -8.01
CA SER A 152 14.06 2.24 -8.21
C SER A 152 12.82 3.09 -7.91
N LEU A 153 12.67 3.52 -6.66
CA LEU A 153 11.53 4.34 -6.24
C LEU A 153 11.78 5.82 -6.51
N PRO A 154 10.74 6.61 -6.87
CA PRO A 154 10.88 8.02 -7.13
C PRO A 154 11.32 8.76 -5.86
N THR A 155 12.32 9.63 -6.01
CA THR A 155 12.76 10.55 -4.97
C THR A 155 12.55 11.99 -5.40
N LYS A 156 12.48 12.92 -4.45
CA LYS A 156 12.41 14.36 -4.79
C LYS A 156 13.53 14.77 -5.75
N LYS A 157 14.76 14.25 -5.53
CA LYS A 157 15.91 14.54 -6.37
C LYS A 157 15.74 14.00 -7.80
N SER A 158 15.26 12.75 -7.95
CA SER A 158 15.03 12.15 -9.27
C SER A 158 13.91 12.85 -10.02
N MET A 159 12.83 13.25 -9.33
CA MET A 159 11.73 14.00 -9.94
C MET A 159 12.17 15.38 -10.42
N ILE A 160 12.92 16.13 -9.59
CA ILE A 160 13.47 17.44 -9.98
C ILE A 160 14.37 17.29 -11.21
N LYS A 161 15.23 16.27 -11.22
CA LYS A 161 16.10 16.00 -12.37
C LYS A 161 15.28 15.76 -13.65
N GLN A 162 14.28 14.87 -13.59
CA GLN A 162 13.41 14.58 -14.74
C GLN A 162 12.70 15.85 -15.28
N ILE A 163 12.18 16.68 -14.39
CA ILE A 163 11.54 17.95 -14.77
C ILE A 163 12.56 18.88 -15.44
N SER A 164 13.75 19.02 -14.86
CA SER A 164 14.83 19.84 -15.43
C SER A 164 15.25 19.36 -16.81
N ASP A 165 15.39 18.06 -17.01
CA ASP A 165 15.76 17.45 -18.29
C ASP A 165 14.68 17.74 -19.36
N ILE A 166 13.39 17.68 -19.00
CA ILE A 166 12.28 18.00 -19.91
C ILE A 166 12.29 19.50 -20.31
N ILE A 167 12.54 20.39 -19.34
CA ILE A 167 12.59 21.84 -19.60
C ILE A 167 13.78 22.17 -20.53
N ASN A 168 14.96 21.62 -20.24
CA ASN A 168 16.16 21.85 -21.03
C ASN A 168 16.02 21.30 -22.47
N PHE A 169 15.36 20.12 -22.63
CA PHE A 169 15.10 19.55 -23.94
C PHE A 169 14.19 20.43 -24.81
N LYS A 170 13.22 21.14 -24.22
CA LYS A 170 12.38 22.10 -24.93
C LYS A 170 13.14 23.35 -25.37
N ASN A 171 14.10 23.82 -24.57
CA ASN A 171 14.89 25.02 -24.88
C ASN A 171 15.92 24.79 -25.99
N HIS A 172 16.24 23.55 -26.35
CA HIS A 172 17.15 23.24 -27.48
C HIS A 172 16.41 23.00 -28.80
N ARG A 173 15.08 23.13 -28.85
CA ARG A 173 14.26 22.95 -30.05
C ARG A 173 13.59 24.24 -30.53
N LEU A 174 13.89 25.40 -29.94
CA LEU A 174 13.53 26.73 -30.37
C LEU A 174 14.77 27.44 -30.91
#